data_8284f0d22ec743a707ec0ebc6510720c
#
_entry.id   8284f0d22ec743a707ec0ebc6510720c
#
_cell.length_a   1.000
_cell.length_b   1.000
_cell.length_c   1.000
_cell.angle_alpha   90.00
_cell.angle_beta   90.00
_cell.angle_gamma   90.00
#
_symmetry.space_group_name_H-M   'P 1'
#
loop_
_entity.id
_entity.type
_entity.pdbx_description
1 polymer ?
#
loop_
_entity_poly.entity_id
_entity_poly.type
_entity_poly.pdbx_seq_one_letter_code
_entity_poly.pdbx_strand_id
1 'polypeptide(L)'
;MLKECFDNVRKSVPLVHNITNYVTVNDVANIILACGASPIMSDEPDDVTDITSICSSLNLNIGTLHKSSIEAMYLAGKRANELGHPILLDPVGAGASALRTNTAVGLMEQLQLTVIRGNISEIKTLANGNGTTKGVDADVTDKVTDDTLDEAILFVKKFAAQSKAIISVTGAIDLVSDGTRCYVIRNGRPEMGQITGTGCQLSGLMTAFVAANPSNQLDAAAAAVCAMGLAGEIGYSHMKDGDGNSTYRNRIIDAIYNMDGDSLEKGAKYEVR
;
A
#
# COMPACT_ATOMS: atom_id res chain seq x y z
N MET A 1 -15.56 -4.69 12.02
CA MET A 1 -14.09 -4.87 11.96
C MET A 1 -13.46 -3.84 11.06
N LEU A 2 -13.76 -3.77 9.76
CA LEU A 2 -13.21 -2.74 8.86
C LEU A 2 -13.65 -1.32 9.25
N LYS A 3 -14.91 -1.17 9.73
CA LYS A 3 -15.42 0.07 10.32
C LYS A 3 -14.49 0.61 11.39
N GLU A 4 -14.15 -0.22 12.37
CA GLU A 4 -13.30 0.18 13.49
C GLU A 4 -11.91 0.62 13.01
N CYS A 5 -11.34 -0.09 12.02
CA CYS A 5 -10.05 0.30 11.45
C CYS A 5 -10.08 1.69 10.82
N PHE A 6 -11.18 2.05 10.13
CA PHE A 6 -11.37 3.39 9.55
C PHE A 6 -11.57 4.46 10.64
N ASP A 7 -12.45 4.18 11.60
CA ASP A 7 -12.78 5.12 12.68
C ASP A 7 -11.53 5.44 13.54
N ASN A 8 -10.65 4.45 13.76
CA ASN A 8 -9.39 4.64 14.46
C ASN A 8 -8.44 5.61 13.74
N VAL A 9 -8.41 5.62 12.40
CA VAL A 9 -7.60 6.61 11.65
C VAL A 9 -8.03 8.02 12.00
N ARG A 10 -9.33 8.31 11.92
CA ARG A 10 -9.87 9.64 12.24
C ARG A 10 -9.72 10.03 13.70
N LYS A 11 -9.76 9.03 14.61
CA LYS A 11 -9.61 9.25 16.04
C LYS A 11 -8.17 9.52 16.45
N SER A 12 -7.20 8.78 15.89
CA SER A 12 -5.78 8.89 16.27
C SER A 12 -5.01 9.91 15.43
N VAL A 13 -5.50 10.27 14.23
CA VAL A 13 -4.87 11.21 13.29
C VAL A 13 -3.38 10.90 13.12
N PRO A 14 -3.00 9.68 12.64
CA PRO A 14 -1.60 9.30 12.57
C PRO A 14 -0.81 10.22 11.64
N LEU A 15 0.40 10.60 12.06
CA LEU A 15 1.33 11.37 11.26
C LEU A 15 2.17 10.42 10.42
N VAL A 16 2.03 10.48 9.10
CA VAL A 16 2.65 9.58 8.13
C VAL A 16 3.81 10.25 7.43
N HIS A 17 5.03 9.76 7.66
CA HIS A 17 6.19 10.18 6.87
C HIS A 17 6.15 9.48 5.51
N ASN A 18 6.30 10.26 4.42
CA ASN A 18 6.28 9.73 3.06
C ASN A 18 7.57 10.08 2.33
N ILE A 19 8.34 9.06 1.95
CA ILE A 19 9.36 9.14 0.91
C ILE A 19 8.72 8.49 -0.32
N THR A 20 8.11 9.32 -1.18
CA THR A 20 7.31 8.85 -2.30
C THR A 20 7.76 9.48 -3.61
N ASN A 21 7.20 9.02 -4.73
CA ASN A 21 7.58 9.49 -6.04
C ASN A 21 6.95 10.86 -6.37
N TYR A 22 7.70 11.72 -7.09
CA TYR A 22 7.28 13.07 -7.43
C TYR A 22 6.09 13.12 -8.42
N VAL A 23 5.79 12.02 -9.11
CA VAL A 23 4.65 11.97 -10.04
C VAL A 23 3.32 12.04 -9.28
N THR A 24 3.26 11.46 -8.08
CA THR A 24 2.02 11.28 -7.31
C THR A 24 2.06 11.88 -5.91
N VAL A 25 3.13 12.59 -5.56
CA VAL A 25 3.37 13.12 -4.20
C VAL A 25 2.19 13.94 -3.67
N ASN A 26 1.61 14.82 -4.50
CA ASN A 26 0.46 15.63 -4.09
C ASN A 26 -0.80 14.79 -3.84
N ASP A 27 -1.06 13.81 -4.69
CA ASP A 27 -2.22 12.92 -4.56
C ASP A 27 -2.10 12.03 -3.31
N VAL A 28 -0.88 11.54 -3.00
CA VAL A 28 -0.59 10.79 -1.77
C VAL A 28 -0.87 11.63 -0.53
N ALA A 29 -0.41 12.90 -0.53
CA ALA A 29 -0.70 13.80 0.58
C ALA A 29 -2.22 14.03 0.74
N ASN A 30 -2.93 14.29 -0.36
CA ASN A 30 -4.37 14.57 -0.31
C ASN A 30 -5.21 13.34 0.11
N ILE A 31 -4.85 12.13 -0.30
CA ILE A 31 -5.60 10.93 0.12
C ILE A 31 -5.40 10.63 1.62
N ILE A 32 -4.20 10.89 2.16
CA ILE A 32 -3.92 10.76 3.59
C ILE A 32 -4.73 11.80 4.38
N LEU A 33 -4.79 13.05 3.93
CA LEU A 33 -5.65 14.06 4.54
C LEU A 33 -7.13 13.69 4.44
N ALA A 34 -7.57 13.17 3.30
CA ALA A 34 -8.96 12.78 3.08
C ALA A 34 -9.42 11.67 4.03
N CYS A 35 -8.58 10.70 4.38
CA CYS A 35 -8.95 9.66 5.34
C CYS A 35 -8.92 10.14 6.81
N GLY A 36 -8.42 11.36 7.07
CA GLY A 36 -8.36 11.95 8.42
C GLY A 36 -7.00 11.77 9.11
N ALA A 37 -5.97 11.33 8.39
CA ALA A 37 -4.59 11.28 8.86
C ALA A 37 -3.81 12.56 8.46
N SER A 38 -2.53 12.65 8.82
CA SER A 38 -1.68 13.81 8.54
C SER A 38 -0.41 13.37 7.80
N PRO A 39 -0.09 13.89 6.60
CA PRO A 39 1.11 13.54 5.87
C PRO A 39 2.26 14.51 6.13
N ILE A 40 3.49 14.00 6.16
CA ILE A 40 4.72 14.77 5.94
C ILE A 40 5.46 14.18 4.74
N MET A 41 5.87 15.04 3.81
CA MET A 41 6.66 14.67 2.64
C MET A 41 8.09 15.16 2.85
N SER A 42 9.05 14.25 3.06
CA SER A 42 10.47 14.58 3.21
C SER A 42 11.29 13.42 2.64
N ASP A 43 12.32 13.73 1.84
CA ASP A 43 13.21 12.76 1.19
C ASP A 43 14.68 13.22 1.16
N GLU A 44 15.01 14.24 1.96
CA GLU A 44 16.38 14.74 2.11
C GLU A 44 17.09 13.95 3.23
N PRO A 45 18.26 13.31 2.96
CA PRO A 45 18.98 12.51 3.95
C PRO A 45 19.27 13.23 5.28
N ASP A 46 19.54 14.53 5.24
CA ASP A 46 19.84 15.34 6.44
C ASP A 46 18.59 15.64 7.29
N ASP A 47 17.37 15.44 6.76
CA ASP A 47 16.09 15.78 7.41
C ASP A 47 15.29 14.54 7.86
N VAL A 48 15.37 13.44 7.10
CA VAL A 48 14.44 12.31 7.27
C VAL A 48 14.49 11.63 8.64
N THR A 49 15.63 11.66 9.33
CA THR A 49 15.75 11.05 10.66
C THR A 49 14.91 11.82 11.70
N ASP A 50 14.95 13.14 11.65
CA ASP A 50 14.17 14.00 12.54
C ASP A 50 12.69 13.90 12.22
N ILE A 51 12.32 13.94 10.94
CA ILE A 51 10.93 13.79 10.49
C ILE A 51 10.37 12.42 10.86
N THR A 52 11.11 11.33 10.63
CA THR A 52 10.67 9.98 11.05
C THR A 52 10.44 9.91 12.55
N SER A 53 11.26 10.63 13.35
CA SER A 53 11.19 10.60 14.81
C SER A 53 9.91 11.22 15.37
N ILE A 54 9.32 12.19 14.69
CA ILE A 54 8.05 12.84 15.09
C ILE A 54 6.82 12.19 14.45
N CYS A 55 7.01 11.32 13.43
CA CYS A 55 5.94 10.61 12.77
C CYS A 55 5.58 9.31 13.52
N SER A 56 4.48 8.68 13.15
CA SER A 56 4.01 7.41 13.70
C SER A 56 4.12 6.23 12.72
N SER A 57 4.53 6.49 11.48
CA SER A 57 4.68 5.49 10.42
C SER A 57 5.48 6.03 9.24
N LEU A 58 5.96 5.11 8.38
CA LEU A 58 6.77 5.44 7.21
C LEU A 58 6.25 4.73 5.96
N ASN A 59 6.03 5.50 4.90
CA ASN A 59 5.69 5.02 3.56
C ASN A 59 6.89 5.21 2.62
N LEU A 60 7.43 4.12 2.08
CA LEU A 60 8.53 4.08 1.14
C LEU A 60 8.03 3.67 -0.25
N ASN A 61 8.12 4.54 -1.24
CA ASN A 61 7.73 4.28 -2.62
C ASN A 61 8.88 4.57 -3.57
N ILE A 62 9.31 3.56 -4.32
CA ILE A 62 10.50 3.62 -5.18
C ILE A 62 10.20 4.04 -6.64
N GLY A 63 9.08 4.71 -6.90
CA GLY A 63 8.62 5.05 -8.25
C GLY A 63 9.54 6.00 -9.03
N THR A 64 10.28 6.89 -8.33
CA THR A 64 11.23 7.83 -8.93
C THR A 64 12.47 7.93 -8.04
N LEU A 65 13.42 7.04 -8.25
CA LEU A 65 14.62 6.94 -7.42
C LEU A 65 15.70 7.93 -7.82
N HIS A 66 16.30 8.56 -6.80
CA HIS A 66 17.54 9.32 -6.85
C HIS A 66 18.52 8.75 -5.84
N LYS A 67 19.83 9.03 -5.99
CA LYS A 67 20.82 8.55 -5.02
C LYS A 67 20.52 9.04 -3.60
N SER A 68 20.16 10.32 -3.45
CA SER A 68 19.76 10.92 -2.18
C SER A 68 18.50 10.27 -1.60
N SER A 69 17.44 10.06 -2.40
CA SER A 69 16.21 9.43 -1.90
C SER A 69 16.42 7.97 -1.49
N ILE A 70 17.31 7.22 -2.16
CA ILE A 70 17.68 5.87 -1.73
C ILE A 70 18.36 5.90 -0.35
N GLU A 71 19.33 6.80 -0.15
CA GLU A 71 19.99 7.01 1.14
C GLU A 71 18.98 7.42 2.22
N ALA A 72 18.12 8.37 1.92
CA ALA A 72 17.03 8.81 2.80
C ALA A 72 16.10 7.66 3.22
N MET A 73 15.73 6.76 2.30
CA MET A 73 14.89 5.59 2.58
C MET A 73 15.55 4.65 3.60
N TYR A 74 16.88 4.41 3.50
CA TYR A 74 17.58 3.58 4.48
C TYR A 74 17.71 4.26 5.84
N LEU A 75 18.00 5.57 5.88
CA LEU A 75 18.10 6.33 7.13
C LEU A 75 16.75 6.39 7.85
N ALA A 76 15.70 6.79 7.14
CA ALA A 76 14.34 6.84 7.67
C ALA A 76 13.85 5.45 8.11
N GLY A 77 14.09 4.42 7.30
CA GLY A 77 13.69 3.05 7.60
C GLY A 77 14.35 2.48 8.86
N LYS A 78 15.66 2.69 9.03
CA LYS A 78 16.38 2.30 10.25
C LYS A 78 15.82 3.04 11.46
N ARG A 79 15.59 4.35 11.33
CA ARG A 79 15.01 5.15 12.42
C ARG A 79 13.61 4.70 12.78
N ALA A 80 12.75 4.41 11.80
CA ALA A 80 11.42 3.87 12.03
C ALA A 80 11.46 2.52 12.77
N ASN A 81 12.38 1.61 12.39
CA ASN A 81 12.57 0.32 13.08
C ASN A 81 13.04 0.51 14.53
N GLU A 82 13.97 1.44 14.81
CA GLU A 82 14.40 1.77 16.19
C GLU A 82 13.23 2.21 17.07
N LEU A 83 12.28 2.94 16.48
CA LEU A 83 11.10 3.47 17.17
C LEU A 83 9.92 2.49 17.19
N GLY A 84 10.01 1.35 16.50
CA GLY A 84 8.91 0.40 16.35
C GLY A 84 7.76 0.91 15.48
N HIS A 85 8.02 1.90 14.61
CA HIS A 85 7.03 2.44 13.70
C HIS A 85 6.78 1.47 12.53
N PRO A 86 5.51 1.28 12.11
CA PRO A 86 5.22 0.48 10.93
C PRO A 86 5.79 1.12 9.66
N ILE A 87 6.35 0.28 8.79
CA ILE A 87 6.92 0.67 7.50
C ILE A 87 6.16 -0.06 6.40
N LEU A 88 5.67 0.69 5.41
CA LEU A 88 5.16 0.15 4.16
C LEU A 88 6.17 0.38 3.04
N LEU A 89 6.44 -0.67 2.25
CA LEU A 89 7.21 -0.61 1.01
C LEU A 89 6.29 -0.79 -0.20
N ASP A 90 6.32 0.18 -1.11
CA ASP A 90 5.70 0.12 -2.44
C ASP A 90 6.81 0.00 -3.50
N PRO A 91 7.11 -1.23 -3.99
CA PRO A 91 8.24 -1.51 -4.88
C PRO A 91 7.93 -1.18 -6.35
N VAL A 92 7.39 0.00 -6.63
CA VAL A 92 6.96 0.44 -7.97
C VAL A 92 8.01 0.15 -9.02
N GLY A 93 7.66 -0.73 -9.98
CA GLY A 93 8.51 -1.06 -11.11
C GLY A 93 9.69 -1.97 -10.75
N ALA A 94 9.66 -2.68 -9.63
CA ALA A 94 10.58 -3.79 -9.39
C ALA A 94 10.43 -4.82 -10.52
N GLY A 95 11.55 -5.29 -11.06
CA GLY A 95 11.61 -6.09 -12.29
C GLY A 95 11.84 -5.29 -13.57
N ALA A 96 11.48 -4.01 -13.60
CA ALA A 96 11.66 -3.17 -14.80
C ALA A 96 13.10 -2.64 -14.95
N SER A 97 13.86 -2.49 -13.87
CA SER A 97 15.26 -2.10 -13.90
C SER A 97 16.04 -2.68 -12.71
N ALA A 98 17.34 -2.89 -12.91
CA ALA A 98 18.22 -3.36 -11.84
C ALA A 98 18.25 -2.40 -10.64
N LEU A 99 18.24 -1.09 -10.85
CA LEU A 99 18.22 -0.10 -9.77
C LEU A 99 17.00 -0.27 -8.87
N ARG A 100 15.81 -0.36 -9.45
CA ARG A 100 14.55 -0.52 -8.69
C ARG A 100 14.52 -1.86 -7.94
N THR A 101 14.85 -2.94 -8.64
CA THR A 101 14.86 -4.27 -8.04
C THR A 101 15.87 -4.35 -6.88
N ASN A 102 17.10 -3.90 -7.10
CA ASN A 102 18.14 -3.94 -6.07
C ASN A 102 17.80 -3.04 -4.87
N THR A 103 17.19 -1.87 -5.09
CA THR A 103 16.76 -1.00 -4.00
C THR A 103 15.64 -1.66 -3.20
N ALA A 104 14.61 -2.20 -3.86
CA ALA A 104 13.49 -2.85 -3.16
C ALA A 104 13.95 -4.09 -2.37
N VAL A 105 14.80 -4.94 -2.95
CA VAL A 105 15.38 -6.11 -2.27
C VAL A 105 16.26 -5.66 -1.11
N GLY A 106 17.13 -4.67 -1.30
CA GLY A 106 18.00 -4.16 -0.24
C GLY A 106 17.23 -3.54 0.92
N LEU A 107 16.14 -2.81 0.67
CA LEU A 107 15.25 -2.32 1.72
C LEU A 107 14.59 -3.47 2.48
N MET A 108 14.10 -4.49 1.78
CA MET A 108 13.49 -5.67 2.41
C MET A 108 14.49 -6.50 3.25
N GLU A 109 15.77 -6.53 2.86
CA GLU A 109 16.82 -7.24 3.59
C GLU A 109 17.30 -6.50 4.85
N GLN A 110 17.30 -5.17 4.82
CA GLN A 110 17.87 -4.34 5.88
C GLN A 110 16.84 -3.77 6.86
N LEU A 111 15.54 -3.77 6.50
CA LEU A 111 14.49 -3.19 7.31
C LEU A 111 13.46 -4.25 7.72
N GLN A 112 12.88 -4.08 8.90
CA GLN A 112 11.69 -4.81 9.32
C GLN A 112 10.48 -4.10 8.74
N LEU A 113 9.97 -4.60 7.60
CA LEU A 113 8.80 -4.05 6.94
C LEU A 113 7.52 -4.61 7.56
N THR A 114 6.53 -3.76 7.76
CA THR A 114 5.19 -4.16 8.23
C THR A 114 4.31 -4.61 7.06
N VAL A 115 4.39 -3.88 5.94
CA VAL A 115 3.61 -4.16 4.73
C VAL A 115 4.51 -4.04 3.50
N ILE A 116 4.34 -4.96 2.55
CA ILE A 116 4.85 -4.84 1.19
C ILE A 116 3.64 -4.86 0.25
N ARG A 117 3.42 -3.77 -0.49
CA ARG A 117 2.27 -3.61 -1.37
C ARG A 117 2.72 -3.37 -2.81
N GLY A 118 2.27 -4.20 -3.75
CA GLY A 118 2.59 -4.07 -5.17
C GLY A 118 1.58 -4.80 -6.06
N ASN A 119 1.76 -4.74 -7.38
CA ASN A 119 1.08 -5.67 -8.27
C ASN A 119 1.73 -7.07 -8.20
N ILE A 120 1.08 -8.07 -8.78
CA ILE A 120 1.57 -9.46 -8.69
C ILE A 120 2.98 -9.64 -9.28
N SER A 121 3.33 -8.90 -10.35
CA SER A 121 4.65 -8.97 -11.00
C SER A 121 5.75 -8.37 -10.10
N GLU A 122 5.49 -7.24 -9.44
CA GLU A 122 6.40 -6.61 -8.48
C GLU A 122 6.65 -7.53 -7.27
N ILE A 123 5.58 -8.11 -6.71
CA ILE A 123 5.66 -9.02 -5.57
C ILE A 123 6.41 -10.31 -5.92
N LYS A 124 6.17 -10.90 -7.12
CA LYS A 124 6.95 -12.04 -7.62
C LYS A 124 8.43 -11.71 -7.76
N THR A 125 8.74 -10.52 -8.28
CA THR A 125 10.13 -10.06 -8.44
C THR A 125 10.84 -10.03 -7.09
N LEU A 126 10.20 -9.50 -6.05
CA LEU A 126 10.75 -9.49 -4.69
C LEU A 126 10.89 -10.90 -4.11
N ALA A 127 9.89 -11.75 -4.29
CA ALA A 127 9.93 -13.12 -3.82
C ALA A 127 11.07 -13.94 -4.45
N ASN A 128 11.40 -13.69 -5.72
CA ASN A 128 12.46 -14.37 -6.45
C ASN A 128 13.86 -13.75 -6.22
N GLY A 129 13.93 -12.47 -5.89
CA GLY A 129 15.18 -11.71 -5.71
C GLY A 129 15.93 -12.05 -4.42
N ASN A 130 15.26 -12.60 -3.40
CA ASN A 130 15.90 -13.04 -2.16
C ASN A 130 16.45 -14.47 -2.30
N GLY A 131 17.75 -14.64 -2.19
CA GLY A 131 18.42 -15.95 -2.25
C GLY A 131 17.92 -16.99 -1.23
N THR A 132 17.12 -16.58 -0.25
CA THR A 132 16.41 -17.44 0.71
C THR A 132 15.07 -17.96 0.17
N THR A 133 14.57 -17.44 -0.94
CA THR A 133 13.28 -17.80 -1.55
C THR A 133 13.39 -18.86 -2.65
N LYS A 134 14.54 -19.57 -2.76
CA LYS A 134 14.64 -20.76 -3.59
C LYS A 134 13.54 -21.75 -3.21
N GLY A 135 12.50 -21.87 -4.06
CA GLY A 135 11.36 -22.76 -3.86
C GLY A 135 9.99 -22.07 -3.80
N VAL A 136 9.91 -20.76 -4.08
CA VAL A 136 8.65 -20.12 -4.49
C VAL A 136 8.60 -20.26 -6.02
N ASP A 137 8.32 -21.48 -6.53
CA ASP A 137 7.99 -21.67 -7.93
C ASP A 137 6.67 -20.92 -8.19
N ALA A 138 6.82 -19.72 -8.74
CA ALA A 138 5.69 -18.87 -9.06
C ALA A 138 5.33 -19.08 -10.55
N ASP A 139 4.68 -20.19 -10.84
CA ASP A 139 3.88 -20.35 -12.06
C ASP A 139 2.54 -19.58 -11.99
N VAL A 140 2.41 -18.70 -10.98
CA VAL A 140 1.26 -17.81 -10.89
C VAL A 140 1.29 -16.86 -12.09
N THR A 141 0.24 -16.81 -12.86
CA THR A 141 0.09 -15.91 -14.01
C THR A 141 0.23 -14.44 -13.58
N ASP A 142 0.56 -13.53 -14.49
CA ASP A 142 0.74 -12.11 -14.18
C ASP A 142 -0.57 -11.37 -13.82
N LYS A 143 -1.65 -12.14 -13.60
CA LYS A 143 -2.96 -11.63 -13.17
C LYS A 143 -3.59 -12.58 -12.19
N VAL A 144 -4.15 -12.03 -11.10
CA VAL A 144 -5.02 -12.78 -10.20
C VAL A 144 -6.42 -12.76 -10.79
N THR A 145 -6.92 -13.95 -11.14
CA THR A 145 -8.27 -14.19 -11.68
C THR A 145 -8.94 -15.28 -10.85
N ASP A 146 -10.22 -15.52 -11.07
CA ASP A 146 -10.93 -16.61 -10.37
C ASP A 146 -10.30 -17.98 -10.62
N ASP A 147 -9.79 -18.22 -11.83
CA ASP A 147 -9.13 -19.48 -12.20
C ASP A 147 -7.76 -19.68 -11.54
N THR A 148 -7.07 -18.60 -11.17
CA THR A 148 -5.72 -18.62 -10.57
C THR A 148 -5.73 -18.23 -9.08
N LEU A 149 -6.92 -18.03 -8.50
CA LEU A 149 -7.07 -17.44 -7.16
C LEU A 149 -6.41 -18.28 -6.07
N ASP A 150 -6.64 -19.59 -6.06
CA ASP A 150 -6.10 -20.47 -5.01
C ASP A 150 -4.57 -20.55 -5.05
N GLU A 151 -3.97 -20.58 -6.24
CA GLU A 151 -2.51 -20.53 -6.42
C GLU A 151 -1.94 -19.18 -5.96
N ALA A 152 -2.61 -18.08 -6.31
CA ALA A 152 -2.22 -16.75 -5.88
C ALA A 152 -2.29 -16.57 -4.35
N ILE A 153 -3.33 -17.09 -3.71
CA ILE A 153 -3.47 -17.10 -2.25
C ILE A 153 -2.31 -17.86 -1.59
N LEU A 154 -2.01 -19.07 -2.08
CA LEU A 154 -0.90 -19.87 -1.56
C LEU A 154 0.45 -19.15 -1.70
N PHE A 155 0.68 -18.55 -2.87
CA PHE A 155 1.89 -17.74 -3.12
C PHE A 155 2.00 -16.57 -2.15
N VAL A 156 0.94 -15.76 -2.02
CA VAL A 156 0.94 -14.57 -1.15
C VAL A 156 1.12 -14.96 0.32
N LYS A 157 0.43 -16.01 0.80
CA LYS A 157 0.62 -16.54 2.17
C LYS A 157 2.05 -17.00 2.41
N LYS A 158 2.62 -17.76 1.48
CA LYS A 158 4.00 -18.24 1.59
C LYS A 158 5.00 -17.09 1.67
N PHE A 159 4.85 -16.10 0.79
CA PHE A 159 5.75 -14.95 0.79
C PHE A 159 5.58 -14.07 2.04
N ALA A 160 4.35 -13.89 2.53
CA ALA A 160 4.10 -13.18 3.79
C ALA A 160 4.77 -13.88 4.98
N ALA A 161 4.65 -15.21 5.10
CA ALA A 161 5.29 -15.99 6.13
C ALA A 161 6.84 -15.90 6.08
N GLN A 162 7.42 -15.87 4.87
CA GLN A 162 8.87 -15.77 4.68
C GLN A 162 9.42 -14.37 4.97
N SER A 163 8.75 -13.33 4.47
CA SER A 163 9.16 -11.93 4.67
C SER A 163 8.81 -11.39 6.05
N LYS A 164 7.93 -12.08 6.79
CA LYS A 164 7.35 -11.63 8.07
C LYS A 164 6.64 -10.27 7.95
N ALA A 165 6.16 -9.96 6.77
CA ALA A 165 5.40 -8.76 6.45
C ALA A 165 4.01 -9.13 5.92
N ILE A 166 3.07 -8.23 6.09
CA ILE A 166 1.78 -8.31 5.38
C ILE A 166 2.05 -8.05 3.90
N ILE A 167 1.61 -8.96 3.05
CA ILE A 167 1.72 -8.81 1.60
C ILE A 167 0.36 -8.37 1.05
N SER A 168 0.36 -7.25 0.35
CA SER A 168 -0.81 -6.72 -0.35
C SER A 168 -0.55 -6.73 -1.86
N VAL A 169 -1.21 -7.64 -2.56
CA VAL A 169 -1.20 -7.71 -4.03
C VAL A 169 -2.43 -7.00 -4.56
N THR A 170 -2.23 -6.04 -5.47
CA THR A 170 -3.34 -5.31 -6.09
C THR A 170 -3.47 -5.62 -7.58
N GLY A 171 -4.72 -5.74 -8.05
CA GLY A 171 -5.05 -6.12 -9.41
C GLY A 171 -6.56 -6.09 -9.69
N ALA A 172 -7.04 -7.04 -10.49
CA ALA A 172 -8.48 -7.23 -10.69
C ALA A 172 -9.17 -7.84 -9.46
N ILE A 173 -8.45 -8.70 -8.74
CA ILE A 173 -8.77 -9.22 -7.42
C ILE A 173 -7.58 -8.89 -6.54
N ASP A 174 -7.83 -8.22 -5.42
CA ASP A 174 -6.78 -7.85 -4.49
C ASP A 174 -6.64 -8.90 -3.39
N LEU A 175 -5.39 -9.16 -2.96
CA LEU A 175 -5.07 -10.11 -1.90
C LEU A 175 -4.28 -9.41 -0.80
N VAL A 176 -4.66 -9.62 0.47
CA VAL A 176 -3.93 -9.09 1.63
C VAL A 176 -3.72 -10.22 2.64
N SER A 177 -2.47 -10.58 2.95
CA SER A 177 -2.17 -11.73 3.81
C SER A 177 -1.02 -11.48 4.78
N ASP A 178 -1.13 -12.08 5.98
CA ASP A 178 -0.07 -12.16 6.99
C ASP A 178 0.66 -13.53 7.00
N GLY A 179 0.33 -14.40 6.03
CA GLY A 179 0.82 -15.77 5.95
C GLY A 179 -0.12 -16.81 6.56
N THR A 180 -1.04 -16.42 7.42
CA THR A 180 -2.08 -17.32 8.00
C THR A 180 -3.44 -17.07 7.39
N ARG A 181 -3.91 -15.85 7.43
CA ARG A 181 -5.16 -15.40 6.81
C ARG A 181 -4.88 -14.67 5.51
N CYS A 182 -5.81 -14.76 4.56
CA CYS A 182 -5.77 -13.99 3.33
C CYS A 182 -7.13 -13.38 3.04
N TYR A 183 -7.19 -12.06 2.96
CA TYR A 183 -8.33 -11.34 2.43
C TYR A 183 -8.30 -11.38 0.93
N VAL A 184 -9.42 -11.76 0.32
CA VAL A 184 -9.69 -11.70 -1.12
C VAL A 184 -10.69 -10.57 -1.32
N ILE A 185 -10.30 -9.49 -1.96
CA ILE A 185 -11.08 -8.25 -2.05
C ILE A 185 -11.45 -7.98 -3.51
N ARG A 186 -12.72 -7.62 -3.74
CA ARG A 186 -13.30 -7.42 -5.08
C ARG A 186 -13.89 -6.02 -5.27
N ASN A 187 -13.52 -5.07 -4.41
CA ASN A 187 -13.85 -3.67 -4.63
C ASN A 187 -12.95 -3.06 -5.71
N GLY A 188 -13.45 -2.05 -6.38
CA GLY A 188 -12.71 -1.31 -7.39
C GLY A 188 -13.32 -1.42 -8.78
N ARG A 189 -12.70 -0.71 -9.72
CA ARG A 189 -13.14 -0.63 -11.11
C ARG A 189 -11.95 -0.61 -12.06
N PRO A 190 -12.09 -1.19 -13.27
CA PRO A 190 -11.01 -1.17 -14.27
C PRO A 190 -10.56 0.25 -14.65
N GLU A 191 -11.47 1.22 -14.62
CA GLU A 191 -11.19 2.62 -14.99
C GLU A 191 -10.19 3.30 -14.03
N MET A 192 -10.03 2.79 -12.80
CA MET A 192 -8.99 3.26 -11.87
C MET A 192 -7.58 3.06 -12.45
N GLY A 193 -7.37 2.07 -13.31
CA GLY A 193 -6.11 1.83 -14.02
C GLY A 193 -5.76 2.91 -15.05
N GLN A 194 -6.68 3.81 -15.41
CA GLN A 194 -6.45 4.95 -16.30
C GLN A 194 -5.99 6.20 -15.56
N ILE A 195 -5.91 6.15 -14.23
CA ILE A 195 -5.41 7.23 -13.38
C ILE A 195 -4.02 6.84 -12.89
N THR A 196 -3.02 7.70 -13.15
CA THR A 196 -1.69 7.46 -12.57
C THR A 196 -1.74 7.64 -11.05
N GLY A 197 -1.09 6.72 -10.33
CA GLY A 197 -0.84 6.86 -8.90
C GLY A 197 -1.94 6.37 -7.97
N THR A 198 -3.02 5.74 -8.43
CA THR A 198 -4.02 5.12 -7.54
C THR A 198 -3.39 4.10 -6.60
N GLY A 199 -2.38 3.34 -7.08
CA GLY A 199 -1.58 2.46 -6.24
C GLY A 199 -0.76 3.21 -5.19
N CYS A 200 -0.06 4.28 -5.58
CA CYS A 200 0.73 5.09 -4.64
C CYS A 200 -0.15 5.76 -3.58
N GLN A 201 -1.35 6.22 -3.96
CA GLN A 201 -2.36 6.73 -3.03
C GLN A 201 -2.78 5.65 -2.03
N LEU A 202 -3.03 4.42 -2.51
CA LEU A 202 -3.36 3.28 -1.63
C LEU A 202 -2.22 3.00 -0.66
N SER A 203 -0.96 3.09 -1.07
CA SER A 203 0.18 2.87 -0.17
C SER A 203 0.21 3.90 0.96
N GLY A 204 0.01 5.19 0.67
CA GLY A 204 -0.12 6.22 1.70
C GLY A 204 -1.32 6.00 2.63
N LEU A 205 -2.49 5.70 2.06
CA LEU A 205 -3.71 5.38 2.78
C LEU A 205 -3.52 4.17 3.72
N MET A 206 -2.96 3.08 3.20
CA MET A 206 -2.71 1.84 3.95
C MET A 206 -1.71 2.07 5.09
N THR A 207 -0.69 2.91 4.89
CA THR A 207 0.26 3.27 5.94
C THR A 207 -0.45 3.96 7.11
N ALA A 208 -1.36 4.89 6.82
CA ALA A 208 -2.17 5.56 7.85
C ALA A 208 -3.08 4.58 8.61
N PHE A 209 -3.73 3.65 7.89
CA PHE A 209 -4.59 2.63 8.50
C PHE A 209 -3.81 1.69 9.43
N VAL A 210 -2.66 1.19 8.98
CA VAL A 210 -1.81 0.28 9.77
C VAL A 210 -1.25 1.00 11.00
N ALA A 211 -0.86 2.27 10.89
CA ALA A 211 -0.40 3.07 12.02
C ALA A 211 -1.48 3.28 13.09
N ALA A 212 -2.72 3.51 12.67
CA ALA A 212 -3.86 3.72 13.56
C ALA A 212 -4.34 2.43 14.25
N ASN A 213 -3.89 1.25 13.78
CA ASN A 213 -4.39 -0.06 14.23
C ASN A 213 -3.24 -1.03 14.57
N PRO A 214 -2.36 -0.72 15.53
CA PRO A 214 -1.13 -1.49 15.78
C PRO A 214 -1.39 -2.95 16.22
N SER A 215 -2.53 -3.23 16.87
CA SER A 215 -2.91 -4.57 17.31
C SER A 215 -3.65 -5.39 16.23
N ASN A 216 -4.00 -4.78 15.10
CA ASN A 216 -4.84 -5.38 14.05
C ASN A 216 -4.43 -4.94 12.64
N GLN A 217 -3.13 -5.02 12.36
CA GLN A 217 -2.53 -4.46 11.14
C GLN A 217 -3.00 -5.16 9.85
N LEU A 218 -3.26 -6.48 9.89
CA LEU A 218 -3.78 -7.19 8.71
C LEU A 218 -5.16 -6.69 8.30
N ASP A 219 -6.08 -6.57 9.27
CA ASP A 219 -7.44 -6.10 8.99
C ASP A 219 -7.44 -4.63 8.59
N ALA A 220 -6.52 -3.82 9.13
CA ALA A 220 -6.30 -2.43 8.74
C ALA A 220 -5.80 -2.30 7.29
N ALA A 221 -4.85 -3.15 6.89
CA ALA A 221 -4.37 -3.19 5.50
C ALA A 221 -5.50 -3.59 4.54
N ALA A 222 -6.30 -4.61 4.90
CA ALA A 222 -7.47 -5.02 4.12
C ALA A 222 -8.54 -3.90 4.05
N ALA A 223 -8.78 -3.20 5.16
CA ALA A 223 -9.70 -2.05 5.21
C ALA A 223 -9.28 -0.92 4.27
N ALA A 224 -7.97 -0.63 4.18
CA ALA A 224 -7.45 0.38 3.25
C ALA A 224 -7.67 -0.01 1.78
N VAL A 225 -7.48 -1.29 1.43
CA VAL A 225 -7.76 -1.79 0.07
C VAL A 225 -9.25 -1.69 -0.26
N CYS A 226 -10.13 -2.16 0.66
CA CYS A 226 -11.58 -2.03 0.49
C CYS A 226 -12.01 -0.55 0.36
N ALA A 227 -11.46 0.34 1.19
CA ALA A 227 -11.78 1.77 1.15
C ALA A 227 -11.39 2.41 -0.19
N MET A 228 -10.18 2.12 -0.69
CA MET A 228 -9.71 2.65 -1.97
C MET A 228 -10.54 2.12 -3.14
N GLY A 229 -10.85 0.82 -3.16
CA GLY A 229 -11.69 0.22 -4.20
C GLY A 229 -13.12 0.75 -4.16
N LEU A 230 -13.72 0.85 -2.98
CA LEU A 230 -15.06 1.44 -2.79
C LEU A 230 -15.10 2.91 -3.20
N ALA A 231 -14.06 3.68 -2.87
CA ALA A 231 -13.94 5.07 -3.31
C ALA A 231 -13.87 5.18 -4.85
N GLY A 232 -13.18 4.23 -5.50
CA GLY A 232 -13.21 4.10 -6.96
C GLY A 232 -14.62 3.86 -7.52
N GLU A 233 -15.39 2.96 -6.91
CA GLU A 233 -16.76 2.66 -7.30
C GLU A 233 -17.68 3.90 -7.11
N ILE A 234 -17.60 4.54 -5.93
CA ILE A 234 -18.37 5.75 -5.61
C ILE A 234 -17.99 6.90 -6.55
N GLY A 235 -16.69 7.17 -6.70
CA GLY A 235 -16.22 8.24 -7.56
C GLY A 235 -16.67 8.08 -9.01
N TYR A 236 -16.64 6.85 -9.53
CA TYR A 236 -17.12 6.57 -10.88
C TYR A 236 -18.64 6.76 -11.03
N SER A 237 -19.42 6.38 -10.02
CA SER A 237 -20.89 6.56 -10.06
C SER A 237 -21.33 8.04 -10.16
N HIS A 238 -20.44 8.96 -9.80
CA HIS A 238 -20.68 10.40 -9.89
C HIS A 238 -20.12 11.03 -11.18
N MET A 239 -19.50 10.24 -12.08
CA MET A 239 -19.01 10.75 -13.36
C MET A 239 -20.15 11.18 -14.27
N LYS A 240 -19.93 12.26 -15.01
CA LYS A 240 -20.90 12.85 -15.94
C LYS A 240 -20.30 12.86 -17.35
N ASP A 241 -21.16 13.10 -18.34
CA ASP A 241 -20.73 13.30 -19.72
C ASP A 241 -19.70 14.44 -19.80
N GLY A 242 -18.55 14.16 -20.43
CA GLY A 242 -17.43 15.10 -20.53
C GLY A 242 -16.42 15.03 -19.38
N ASP A 243 -16.68 14.30 -18.29
CA ASP A 243 -15.69 14.06 -17.23
C ASP A 243 -14.61 13.08 -17.74
N GLY A 244 -13.35 13.37 -17.39
CA GLY A 244 -12.19 12.53 -17.71
C GLY A 244 -11.46 12.01 -16.47
N ASN A 245 -10.26 11.43 -16.70
CA ASN A 245 -9.45 10.82 -15.64
C ASN A 245 -9.06 11.80 -14.52
N SER A 246 -8.90 13.09 -14.84
CA SER A 246 -8.60 14.12 -13.84
C SER A 246 -9.76 14.31 -12.85
N THR A 247 -10.98 14.40 -13.37
CA THR A 247 -12.19 14.47 -12.53
C THR A 247 -12.36 13.20 -11.72
N TYR A 248 -12.18 12.04 -12.34
CA TYR A 248 -12.30 10.76 -11.64
C TYR A 248 -11.29 10.63 -10.49
N ARG A 249 -10.02 11.02 -10.69
CA ARG A 249 -9.01 11.09 -9.62
C ARG A 249 -9.50 11.91 -8.43
N ASN A 250 -10.01 13.12 -8.69
CA ASN A 250 -10.50 13.99 -7.63
C ASN A 250 -11.71 13.37 -6.91
N ARG A 251 -12.63 12.73 -7.64
CA ARG A 251 -13.80 12.06 -7.06
C ARG A 251 -13.43 10.86 -6.17
N ILE A 252 -12.32 10.17 -6.44
CA ILE A 252 -11.81 9.12 -5.55
C ILE A 252 -11.37 9.72 -4.22
N ILE A 253 -10.60 10.83 -4.25
CA ILE A 253 -10.17 11.53 -3.04
C ILE A 253 -11.38 12.07 -2.26
N ASP A 254 -12.34 12.68 -2.95
CA ASP A 254 -13.60 13.17 -2.35
C ASP A 254 -14.41 12.02 -1.72
N ALA A 255 -14.41 10.82 -2.35
CA ALA A 255 -15.12 9.67 -1.83
C ALA A 255 -14.47 9.17 -0.53
N ILE A 256 -13.12 9.14 -0.42
CA ILE A 256 -12.43 8.83 0.84
C ILE A 256 -12.75 9.87 1.92
N TYR A 257 -12.76 11.16 1.56
CA TYR A 257 -13.08 12.25 2.50
C TYR A 257 -14.48 12.11 3.11
N ASN A 258 -15.47 11.76 2.27
CA ASN A 258 -16.87 11.62 2.68
C ASN A 258 -17.23 10.22 3.22
N MET A 259 -16.34 9.23 3.11
CA MET A 259 -16.54 7.88 3.63
C MET A 259 -16.48 7.87 5.17
N ASP A 260 -17.28 7.04 5.79
CA ASP A 260 -17.18 6.70 7.20
C ASP A 260 -17.06 5.18 7.39
N GLY A 261 -16.81 4.74 8.62
CA GLY A 261 -16.66 3.33 8.91
C GLY A 261 -17.91 2.50 8.58
N ASP A 262 -19.11 3.05 8.71
CA ASP A 262 -20.37 2.35 8.39
C ASP A 262 -20.52 2.15 6.88
N SER A 263 -20.19 3.16 6.09
CA SER A 263 -20.18 3.09 4.61
C SER A 263 -19.16 2.08 4.12
N LEU A 264 -17.95 2.07 4.72
CA LEU A 264 -16.92 1.09 4.41
C LEU A 264 -17.38 -0.34 4.73
N GLU A 265 -17.88 -0.60 5.95
CA GLU A 265 -18.33 -1.93 6.36
C GLU A 265 -19.45 -2.46 5.46
N LYS A 266 -20.38 -1.59 5.05
CA LYS A 266 -21.49 -1.94 4.17
C LYS A 266 -21.08 -2.17 2.71
N GLY A 267 -20.09 -1.39 2.21
CA GLY A 267 -19.67 -1.41 0.82
C GLY A 267 -18.51 -2.37 0.52
N ALA A 268 -17.83 -2.87 1.55
CA ALA A 268 -16.71 -3.79 1.38
C ALA A 268 -17.14 -5.14 0.80
N LYS A 269 -16.42 -5.60 -0.23
CA LYS A 269 -16.65 -6.89 -0.92
C LYS A 269 -15.43 -7.76 -0.72
N TYR A 270 -15.43 -8.58 0.32
CA TYR A 270 -14.30 -9.45 0.64
C TYR A 270 -14.73 -10.80 1.20
N GLU A 271 -13.83 -11.75 1.12
CA GLU A 271 -13.86 -13.01 1.87
C GLU A 271 -12.50 -13.24 2.55
N VAL A 272 -12.46 -14.06 3.58
CA VAL A 272 -11.23 -14.44 4.29
C VAL A 272 -11.00 -15.93 4.11
N ARG A 273 -9.79 -16.27 3.69
CA ARG A 273 -9.35 -17.65 3.46
C ARG A 273 -8.08 -18.00 4.22
#